data_07377865929d1545b8ae4850cc3373b2
#
_entry.id   07377865929d1545b8ae4850cc3373b2
#
_cell.length_a   1.000
_cell.length_b   1.000
_cell.length_c   1.000
_cell.angle_alpha   90.00
_cell.angle_beta   90.00
_cell.angle_gamma   90.00
#
_symmetry.space_group_name_H-M   'P 1'
#
loop_
_entity.id
_entity.type
_entity.pdbx_description
1 polymer ?
#
loop_
_entity_poly.entity_id
_entity_poly.type
_entity_poly.pdbx_seq_one_letter_code
_entity_poly.pdbx_strand_id
1 'polypeptide(L)'
;MNKKAKDFIKYVKSECKQHGIKCDLRRTKYVKLSGNIKCSGYFDEDEPALVCSMNRPDALEILAHEFGHFTQWKENIELWKAVNVSMPLVDDWLEGKDVPNIKRHLGVCRELELDNEKRTVKIIKKFDLDIDIDRYIKKANAYVFFYNRLLATRKWATPNNSPYSNQRIIEKMPRYFMKDYSVLPKRIEKVFEQEGL
;
A
#
# COMPACT_ATOMS: atom_id res chain seq x y z
N MET A 1 -19.20 6.67 12.58
CA MET A 1 -18.51 5.35 12.47
C MET A 1 -19.44 4.29 13.04
N ASN A 2 -19.75 3.26 12.26
CA ASN A 2 -20.66 2.17 12.64
C ASN A 2 -19.99 1.18 13.62
N LYS A 3 -20.79 0.19 14.16
CA LYS A 3 -20.30 -0.80 15.13
C LYS A 3 -19.16 -1.65 14.56
N LYS A 4 -19.27 -2.13 13.32
CA LYS A 4 -18.26 -2.98 12.65
C LYS A 4 -16.90 -2.29 12.57
N ALA A 5 -16.88 -1.02 12.19
CA ALA A 5 -15.65 -0.21 12.15
C ALA A 5 -15.03 -0.02 13.55
N LYS A 6 -15.85 0.18 14.59
CA LYS A 6 -15.35 0.27 15.99
C LYS A 6 -14.76 -1.06 16.45
N ASP A 7 -15.41 -2.18 16.14
CA ASP A 7 -14.93 -3.52 16.48
C ASP A 7 -13.62 -3.84 15.77
N PHE A 8 -13.48 -3.49 14.48
CA PHE A 8 -12.25 -3.61 13.74
C PHE A 8 -11.11 -2.79 14.37
N ILE A 9 -11.34 -1.50 14.67
CA ILE A 9 -10.33 -0.65 15.32
C ILE A 9 -9.91 -1.24 16.68
N LYS A 10 -10.86 -1.74 17.47
CA LYS A 10 -10.56 -2.38 18.74
C LYS A 10 -9.69 -3.63 18.55
N TYR A 11 -9.99 -4.43 17.54
CA TYR A 11 -9.22 -5.61 17.18
C TYR A 11 -7.79 -5.24 16.78
N VAL A 12 -7.60 -4.27 15.86
CA VAL A 12 -6.27 -3.79 15.44
C VAL A 12 -5.44 -3.34 16.65
N LYS A 13 -6.03 -2.52 17.54
CA LYS A 13 -5.35 -2.05 18.76
C LYS A 13 -4.94 -3.20 19.68
N SER A 14 -5.80 -4.20 19.81
CA SER A 14 -5.51 -5.38 20.65
C SER A 14 -4.35 -6.20 20.05
N GLU A 15 -4.38 -6.47 18.74
CA GLU A 15 -3.32 -7.21 18.06
C GLU A 15 -1.98 -6.46 18.14
N CYS A 16 -1.96 -5.16 17.84
CA CYS A 16 -0.75 -4.36 17.99
C CYS A 16 -0.18 -4.42 19.40
N LYS A 17 -1.04 -4.25 20.43
CA LYS A 17 -0.62 -4.31 21.84
C LYS A 17 -0.02 -5.67 22.20
N GLN A 18 -0.61 -6.78 21.75
CA GLN A 18 -0.12 -8.14 22.03
C GLN A 18 1.28 -8.39 21.44
N HIS A 19 1.64 -7.68 20.38
CA HIS A 19 2.92 -7.83 19.68
C HIS A 19 3.90 -6.67 19.95
N GLY A 20 3.60 -5.80 20.95
CA GLY A 20 4.49 -4.69 21.31
C GLY A 20 4.50 -3.53 20.31
N ILE A 21 3.53 -3.50 19.38
CA ILE A 21 3.42 -2.44 18.37
C ILE A 21 2.57 -1.29 18.90
N LYS A 22 3.08 -0.06 18.78
CA LYS A 22 2.32 1.16 19.08
C LYS A 22 1.26 1.38 17.98
N CYS A 23 -0.02 1.39 18.33
CA CYS A 23 -1.09 1.73 17.41
C CYS A 23 -1.51 3.21 17.62
N ASP A 24 -1.12 4.08 16.69
CA ASP A 24 -1.33 5.54 16.74
C ASP A 24 -2.33 5.99 15.66
N LEU A 25 -3.60 6.14 16.03
CA LEU A 25 -4.69 6.57 15.15
C LEU A 25 -4.96 8.07 15.32
N ARG A 26 -4.38 8.89 14.45
CA ARG A 26 -4.36 10.35 14.55
C ARG A 26 -5.59 10.99 13.91
N ARG A 27 -6.17 11.99 14.56
CA ARG A 27 -7.27 12.80 14.00
C ARG A 27 -6.74 13.87 13.03
N THR A 28 -5.94 13.47 12.06
CA THR A 28 -5.32 14.32 11.03
C THR A 28 -5.68 13.82 9.63
N LYS A 29 -5.47 14.63 8.59
CA LYS A 29 -5.64 14.23 7.18
C LYS A 29 -4.44 13.45 6.64
N TYR A 30 -3.28 13.59 7.26
CA TYR A 30 -2.04 12.88 6.93
C TYR A 30 -1.20 12.68 8.17
N VAL A 31 -0.31 11.74 8.13
CA VAL A 31 0.78 11.50 9.08
C VAL A 31 2.11 11.82 8.41
N LYS A 32 3.20 11.80 9.18
CA LYS A 32 4.55 12.06 8.65
C LYS A 32 5.44 10.87 8.95
N LEU A 33 6.14 10.39 7.95
CA LEU A 33 7.30 9.52 8.06
C LEU A 33 8.55 10.33 8.48
N SER A 34 9.65 9.65 8.76
CA SER A 34 10.98 10.24 8.84
C SER A 34 11.24 11.11 7.59
N GLY A 35 11.99 12.19 7.74
CA GLY A 35 12.21 13.14 6.63
C GLY A 35 11.01 14.05 6.27
N ASN A 36 9.96 14.12 7.12
CA ASN A 36 8.76 14.95 6.90
C ASN A 36 7.90 14.54 5.69
N ILE A 37 8.06 13.35 5.15
CA ILE A 37 7.24 12.83 4.04
C ILE A 37 5.81 12.63 4.52
N LYS A 38 4.85 13.30 3.87
CA LYS A 38 3.42 13.17 4.19
C LYS A 38 2.86 11.89 3.55
N CYS A 39 2.22 11.06 4.37
CA CYS A 39 1.50 9.88 3.92
C CYS A 39 0.15 9.72 4.66
N SER A 40 -0.62 8.74 4.29
CA SER A 40 -1.94 8.47 4.89
C SER A 40 -1.85 7.57 6.11
N GLY A 41 -0.90 6.65 6.10
CA GLY A 41 -0.58 5.71 7.16
C GLY A 41 0.75 5.02 6.86
N TYR A 42 1.25 4.27 7.81
CA TYR A 42 2.40 3.38 7.64
C TYR A 42 2.45 2.35 8.76
N PHE A 43 3.07 1.21 8.47
CA PHE A 43 3.55 0.25 9.45
C PHE A 43 5.09 0.26 9.43
N ASP A 44 5.70 0.36 10.58
CA ASP A 44 7.15 0.41 10.77
C ASP A 44 7.55 -0.64 11.80
N GLU A 45 8.54 -1.49 11.48
CA GLU A 45 9.05 -2.51 12.39
C GLU A 45 10.26 -2.05 13.19
N ASP A 46 11.03 -1.06 12.69
CA ASP A 46 12.21 -0.52 13.35
C ASP A 46 11.83 0.40 14.51
N GLU A 47 10.83 1.28 14.27
CA GLU A 47 10.12 2.01 15.32
C GLU A 47 8.71 1.38 15.49
N PRO A 48 8.57 0.26 16.23
CA PRO A 48 7.42 -0.62 16.17
C PRO A 48 6.07 0.10 16.29
N ALA A 49 5.53 0.54 15.17
CA ALA A 49 4.33 1.37 15.13
C ALA A 49 3.46 1.10 13.89
N LEU A 50 2.14 1.09 14.11
CA LEU A 50 1.12 1.22 13.09
C LEU A 50 0.47 2.59 13.25
N VAL A 51 0.65 3.48 12.28
CA VAL A 51 0.20 4.87 12.35
C VAL A 51 -0.75 5.16 11.20
N CYS A 52 -1.95 5.69 11.49
CA CYS A 52 -2.92 6.05 10.47
C CYS A 52 -3.58 7.40 10.73
N SER A 53 -3.83 8.15 9.66
CA SER A 53 -4.66 9.34 9.68
C SER A 53 -6.13 8.98 9.60
N MET A 54 -6.91 9.37 10.64
CA MET A 54 -8.33 8.97 10.79
C MET A 54 -9.32 10.07 10.37
N ASN A 55 -8.86 11.28 10.03
CA ASN A 55 -9.72 12.36 9.54
C ASN A 55 -9.74 12.40 8.00
N ARG A 56 -10.12 11.25 7.41
CA ARG A 56 -10.20 11.02 5.97
C ARG A 56 -11.40 10.13 5.64
N PRO A 57 -12.00 10.29 4.45
CA PRO A 57 -13.09 9.41 4.00
C PRO A 57 -12.66 7.93 3.87
N ASP A 58 -11.41 7.71 3.46
CA ASP A 58 -10.77 6.40 3.21
C ASP A 58 -10.00 5.84 4.42
N ALA A 59 -10.18 6.40 5.63
CA ALA A 59 -9.41 6.04 6.82
C ALA A 59 -9.47 4.54 7.17
N LEU A 60 -10.60 3.89 6.97
CA LEU A 60 -10.74 2.45 7.24
C LEU A 60 -10.04 1.59 6.19
N GLU A 61 -9.99 2.02 4.93
CA GLU A 61 -9.23 1.35 3.87
C GLU A 61 -7.74 1.39 4.21
N ILE A 62 -7.24 2.59 4.60
CA ILE A 62 -5.84 2.79 4.99
C ILE A 62 -5.50 1.95 6.22
N LEU A 63 -6.34 1.99 7.26
CA LEU A 63 -6.10 1.19 8.45
C LEU A 63 -6.07 -0.32 8.15
N ALA A 64 -6.93 -0.80 7.27
CA ALA A 64 -6.94 -2.19 6.86
C ALA A 64 -5.69 -2.56 6.05
N HIS A 65 -5.18 -1.64 5.21
CA HIS A 65 -3.95 -1.80 4.45
C HIS A 65 -2.71 -1.86 5.38
N GLU A 66 -2.56 -0.90 6.28
CA GLU A 66 -1.42 -0.88 7.21
C GLU A 66 -1.46 -2.07 8.20
N PHE A 67 -2.66 -2.49 8.59
CA PHE A 67 -2.83 -3.72 9.37
C PHE A 67 -2.51 -4.98 8.54
N GLY A 68 -2.68 -4.95 7.23
CA GLY A 68 -2.21 -5.99 6.33
C GLY A 68 -0.68 -6.15 6.40
N HIS A 69 0.09 -5.05 6.34
CA HIS A 69 1.55 -5.05 6.52
C HIS A 69 1.96 -5.57 7.90
N PHE A 70 1.26 -5.15 8.97
CA PHE A 70 1.47 -5.74 10.28
C PHE A 70 1.30 -7.28 10.29
N THR A 71 0.31 -7.81 9.55
CA THR A 71 0.12 -9.27 9.48
C THR A 71 1.24 -9.97 8.70
N GLN A 72 1.77 -9.34 7.64
CA GLN A 72 2.91 -9.86 6.89
C GLN A 72 4.16 -9.95 7.79
N TRP A 73 4.45 -8.87 8.52
CA TRP A 73 5.53 -8.83 9.49
C TRP A 73 5.35 -9.87 10.60
N LYS A 74 4.18 -9.91 11.24
CA LYS A 74 3.85 -10.86 12.32
C LYS A 74 4.03 -12.32 11.90
N GLU A 75 3.62 -12.65 10.69
CA GLU A 75 3.76 -13.99 10.11
C GLU A 75 5.19 -14.27 9.63
N ASN A 76 6.06 -13.25 9.64
CA ASN A 76 7.46 -13.33 9.21
C ASN A 76 7.62 -13.99 7.84
N ILE A 77 6.77 -13.58 6.87
CA ILE A 77 6.78 -14.16 5.54
C ILE A 77 8.11 -13.86 4.81
N GLU A 78 8.56 -14.79 3.98
CA GLU A 78 9.82 -14.64 3.24
C GLU A 78 9.85 -13.39 2.37
N LEU A 79 8.69 -12.98 1.86
CA LEU A 79 8.57 -11.78 1.05
C LEU A 79 8.81 -10.50 1.87
N TRP A 80 8.42 -10.47 3.16
CA TRP A 80 8.73 -9.36 4.08
C TRP A 80 10.25 -9.21 4.25
N LYS A 81 10.94 -10.32 4.51
CA LYS A 81 12.42 -10.33 4.64
C LYS A 81 13.10 -9.88 3.35
N ALA A 82 12.58 -10.31 2.21
CA ALA A 82 13.14 -9.94 0.90
C ALA A 82 12.95 -8.44 0.59
N VAL A 83 11.85 -7.83 1.06
CA VAL A 83 11.61 -6.39 0.88
C VAL A 83 12.54 -5.56 1.76
N ASN A 84 12.87 -5.99 2.97
CA ASN A 84 13.83 -5.28 3.83
C ASN A 84 15.23 -5.16 3.19
N VAL A 85 15.58 -6.07 2.30
CA VAL A 85 16.79 -5.95 1.47
C VAL A 85 16.57 -5.11 0.22
N SER A 86 15.38 -5.21 -0.39
CA SER A 86 15.10 -4.63 -1.69
C SER A 86 14.69 -3.16 -1.64
N MET A 87 13.94 -2.73 -0.60
CA MET A 87 13.44 -1.36 -0.51
C MET A 87 14.56 -0.32 -0.40
N PRO A 88 15.59 -0.48 0.45
CA PRO A 88 16.70 0.47 0.48
C PRO A 88 17.42 0.61 -0.86
N LEU A 89 17.53 -0.48 -1.63
CA LEU A 89 18.12 -0.47 -2.98
C LEU A 89 17.21 0.27 -3.99
N VAL A 90 15.89 0.16 -3.83
CA VAL A 90 14.94 0.93 -4.65
C VAL A 90 15.04 2.42 -4.33
N ASP A 91 15.18 2.78 -3.04
CA ASP A 91 15.36 4.17 -2.61
C ASP A 91 16.67 4.75 -3.15
N ASP A 92 17.78 4.04 -3.04
CA ASP A 92 19.07 4.40 -3.63
C ASP A 92 18.96 4.63 -5.15
N TRP A 93 18.24 3.74 -5.83
CA TRP A 93 18.01 3.89 -7.27
C TRP A 93 17.17 5.13 -7.59
N LEU A 94 16.12 5.41 -6.82
CA LEU A 94 15.28 6.61 -6.99
C LEU A 94 16.08 7.89 -6.75
N GLU A 95 17.05 7.88 -5.84
CA GLU A 95 18.00 8.96 -5.59
C GLU A 95 19.05 9.16 -6.71
N GLY A 96 19.08 8.32 -7.73
CA GLY A 96 19.95 8.46 -8.87
C GLY A 96 21.14 7.50 -8.88
N LYS A 97 21.33 6.67 -7.83
CA LYS A 97 22.41 5.68 -7.78
C LYS A 97 22.20 4.57 -8.81
N ASP A 98 23.29 3.97 -9.27
CA ASP A 98 23.20 2.77 -10.11
C ASP A 98 23.05 1.53 -9.24
N VAL A 99 21.96 0.78 -9.44
CA VAL A 99 21.61 -0.41 -8.65
C VAL A 99 21.46 -1.61 -9.58
N PRO A 100 22.33 -2.61 -9.45
CA PRO A 100 22.22 -3.83 -10.23
C PRO A 100 20.89 -4.54 -10.00
N ASN A 101 20.32 -5.11 -11.07
CA ASN A 101 19.07 -5.89 -10.99
C ASN A 101 17.84 -5.15 -10.41
N ILE A 102 17.75 -3.83 -10.57
CA ILE A 102 16.66 -3.00 -10.02
C ILE A 102 15.27 -3.55 -10.37
N LYS A 103 15.10 -4.14 -11.57
CA LYS A 103 13.86 -4.79 -11.97
C LYS A 103 13.44 -5.89 -10.98
N ARG A 104 14.40 -6.66 -10.46
CA ARG A 104 14.14 -7.71 -9.45
C ARG A 104 13.70 -7.08 -8.12
N HIS A 105 14.38 -6.03 -7.65
CA HIS A 105 14.06 -5.37 -6.39
C HIS A 105 12.68 -4.70 -6.42
N LEU A 106 12.35 -3.98 -7.50
CA LEU A 106 11.00 -3.45 -7.72
C LEU A 106 9.95 -4.56 -7.82
N GLY A 107 10.30 -5.70 -8.41
CA GLY A 107 9.43 -6.88 -8.44
C GLY A 107 9.11 -7.40 -7.05
N VAL A 108 10.11 -7.50 -6.16
CA VAL A 108 9.91 -7.93 -4.76
C VAL A 108 8.99 -6.97 -4.02
N CYS A 109 9.22 -5.65 -4.13
CA CYS A 109 8.35 -4.64 -3.51
C CYS A 109 6.92 -4.74 -4.04
N ARG A 110 6.74 -4.86 -5.36
CA ARG A 110 5.42 -5.05 -5.98
C ARG A 110 4.70 -6.29 -5.47
N GLU A 111 5.38 -7.42 -5.32
CA GLU A 111 4.76 -8.66 -4.84
C GLU A 111 4.34 -8.56 -3.37
N LEU A 112 5.12 -7.84 -2.52
CA LEU A 112 4.72 -7.56 -1.14
C LEU A 112 3.43 -6.76 -1.10
N GLU A 113 3.35 -5.70 -1.89
CA GLU A 113 2.13 -4.88 -1.98
C GLU A 113 0.94 -5.69 -2.49
N LEU A 114 1.14 -6.52 -3.52
CA LEU A 114 0.08 -7.38 -4.04
C LEU A 114 -0.44 -8.37 -2.99
N ASP A 115 0.44 -8.99 -2.20
CA ASP A 115 0.04 -9.86 -1.10
C ASP A 115 -0.71 -9.05 -0.03
N ASN A 116 -0.21 -7.86 0.32
CA ASN A 116 -0.87 -6.97 1.27
C ASN A 116 -2.28 -6.56 0.80
N GLU A 117 -2.45 -6.18 -0.44
CA GLU A 117 -3.76 -5.81 -1.00
C GLU A 117 -4.76 -6.98 -0.96
N LYS A 118 -4.29 -8.20 -1.23
CA LYS A 118 -5.12 -9.41 -1.09
C LYS A 118 -5.49 -9.68 0.37
N ARG A 119 -4.58 -9.45 1.32
CA ARG A 119 -4.84 -9.54 2.77
C ARG A 119 -5.85 -8.49 3.20
N THR A 120 -5.70 -7.27 2.73
CA THR A 120 -6.62 -6.16 3.02
C THR A 120 -8.05 -6.49 2.59
N VAL A 121 -8.24 -7.06 1.40
CA VAL A 121 -9.57 -7.52 0.97
C VAL A 121 -10.14 -8.60 1.91
N LYS A 122 -9.30 -9.54 2.38
CA LYS A 122 -9.74 -10.54 3.37
C LYS A 122 -10.13 -9.90 4.71
N ILE A 123 -9.38 -8.88 5.16
CA ILE A 123 -9.66 -8.11 6.38
C ILE A 123 -11.00 -7.37 6.23
N ILE A 124 -11.20 -6.66 5.12
CA ILE A 124 -12.45 -5.94 4.82
C ILE A 124 -13.66 -6.90 4.90
N LYS A 125 -13.56 -8.07 4.27
CA LYS A 125 -14.60 -9.10 4.30
C LYS A 125 -14.81 -9.69 5.70
N LYS A 126 -13.73 -10.01 6.41
CA LYS A 126 -13.79 -10.62 7.77
C LYS A 126 -14.55 -9.72 8.75
N PHE A 127 -14.32 -8.42 8.69
CA PHE A 127 -14.94 -7.46 9.60
C PHE A 127 -16.20 -6.81 9.02
N ASP A 128 -16.59 -7.20 7.81
CA ASP A 128 -17.75 -6.66 7.08
C ASP A 128 -17.74 -5.12 7.12
N LEU A 129 -16.58 -4.55 6.74
CA LEU A 129 -16.38 -3.11 6.70
C LEU A 129 -17.18 -2.52 5.54
N ASP A 130 -17.76 -1.35 5.76
CA ASP A 130 -18.50 -0.60 4.75
C ASP A 130 -17.55 0.03 3.73
N ILE A 131 -16.94 -0.83 2.90
CA ILE A 131 -15.96 -0.50 1.87
C ILE A 131 -16.36 -1.22 0.59
N ASP A 132 -16.48 -0.49 -0.50
CA ASP A 132 -16.70 -1.05 -1.84
C ASP A 132 -15.44 -1.84 -2.27
N ILE A 133 -15.55 -3.17 -2.20
CA ILE A 133 -14.45 -4.09 -2.50
C ILE A 133 -14.03 -4.01 -3.97
N ASP A 134 -14.97 -3.87 -4.90
CA ASP A 134 -14.65 -3.77 -6.33
C ASP A 134 -13.84 -2.49 -6.60
N ARG A 135 -14.24 -1.40 -5.98
CA ARG A 135 -13.52 -0.13 -6.05
C ARG A 135 -12.14 -0.22 -5.38
N TYR A 136 -12.07 -0.86 -4.19
CA TYR A 136 -10.80 -1.08 -3.50
C TYR A 136 -9.82 -1.88 -4.38
N ILE A 137 -10.27 -2.99 -4.98
CA ILE A 137 -9.42 -3.80 -5.88
C ILE A 137 -8.94 -2.99 -7.10
N LYS A 138 -9.76 -2.10 -7.65
CA LYS A 138 -9.32 -1.20 -8.72
C LYS A 138 -8.20 -0.26 -8.25
N LYS A 139 -8.31 0.32 -7.06
CA LYS A 139 -7.26 1.16 -6.45
C LYS A 139 -5.96 0.35 -6.26
N ALA A 140 -6.07 -0.84 -5.68
CA ALA A 140 -4.96 -1.76 -5.48
C ALA A 140 -4.27 -2.12 -6.80
N ASN A 141 -5.04 -2.46 -7.85
CA ASN A 141 -4.51 -2.74 -9.18
C ASN A 141 -3.75 -1.55 -9.76
N ALA A 142 -4.28 -0.33 -9.61
CA ALA A 142 -3.61 0.88 -10.07
C ALA A 142 -2.24 1.05 -9.39
N TYR A 143 -2.17 0.83 -8.09
CA TYR A 143 -0.93 0.94 -7.32
C TYR A 143 0.08 -0.16 -7.66
N VAL A 144 -0.35 -1.42 -7.68
CA VAL A 144 0.54 -2.55 -7.98
C VAL A 144 1.11 -2.45 -9.39
N PHE A 145 0.32 -2.06 -10.40
CA PHE A 145 0.82 -1.82 -11.74
C PHE A 145 1.76 -0.61 -11.85
N PHE A 146 1.62 0.36 -10.96
CA PHE A 146 2.49 1.53 -10.96
C PHE A 146 3.98 1.19 -10.77
N TYR A 147 4.33 0.09 -10.09
CA TYR A 147 5.71 -0.38 -9.98
C TYR A 147 6.37 -0.65 -11.35
N ASN A 148 5.60 -1.04 -12.37
CA ASN A 148 6.12 -1.19 -13.73
C ASN A 148 6.38 0.18 -14.39
N ARG A 149 5.53 1.18 -14.12
CA ARG A 149 5.78 2.57 -14.57
C ARG A 149 6.97 3.17 -13.86
N LEU A 150 7.10 2.92 -12.57
CA LEU A 150 8.25 3.34 -11.78
C LEU A 150 9.55 2.83 -12.39
N LEU A 151 9.59 1.55 -12.80
CA LEU A 151 10.74 0.97 -13.51
C LEU A 151 11.05 1.72 -14.83
N ALA A 152 10.03 2.08 -15.58
CA ALA A 152 10.20 2.74 -16.88
C ALA A 152 10.56 4.23 -16.74
N THR A 153 10.06 4.92 -15.72
CA THR A 153 10.18 6.39 -15.59
C THR A 153 11.21 6.82 -14.55
N ARG A 154 11.57 5.95 -13.61
CA ARG A 154 12.39 6.24 -12.42
C ARG A 154 11.84 7.42 -11.61
N LYS A 155 10.52 7.59 -11.59
CA LYS A 155 9.86 8.68 -10.88
C LYS A 155 8.72 8.16 -10.04
N TRP A 156 8.75 8.45 -8.74
CA TRP A 156 7.62 8.18 -7.86
C TRP A 156 6.46 9.12 -8.17
N ALA A 157 5.24 8.65 -7.94
CA ALA A 157 4.05 9.47 -8.08
C ALA A 157 4.03 10.62 -7.08
N THR A 158 3.52 11.77 -7.49
CA THR A 158 3.32 12.89 -6.56
C THR A 158 2.09 12.67 -5.69
N PRO A 159 2.00 13.27 -4.49
CA PRO A 159 0.81 13.15 -3.63
C PRO A 159 -0.49 13.57 -4.31
N ASN A 160 -0.43 14.53 -5.25
CA ASN A 160 -1.59 15.04 -5.97
C ASN A 160 -1.97 14.17 -7.19
N ASN A 161 -1.09 13.27 -7.62
CA ASN A 161 -1.31 12.36 -8.74
C ASN A 161 -0.89 10.93 -8.37
N SER A 162 -1.33 10.47 -7.20
CA SER A 162 -1.08 9.10 -6.77
C SER A 162 -1.99 8.12 -7.51
N PRO A 163 -1.49 6.96 -7.96
CA PRO A 163 -2.30 5.93 -8.60
C PRO A 163 -3.48 5.49 -7.73
N TYR A 164 -3.35 5.49 -6.41
CA TYR A 164 -4.44 5.20 -5.46
C TYR A 164 -5.59 6.21 -5.46
N SER A 165 -5.35 7.45 -5.90
CA SER A 165 -6.33 8.54 -5.83
C SER A 165 -6.75 9.07 -7.20
N ASN A 166 -6.03 8.74 -8.28
CA ASN A 166 -6.39 9.17 -9.62
C ASN A 166 -7.59 8.39 -10.16
N GLN A 167 -8.76 9.03 -10.17
CA GLN A 167 -10.03 8.39 -10.58
C GLN A 167 -10.00 7.86 -12.01
N ARG A 168 -9.34 8.57 -12.93
CA ARG A 168 -9.27 8.16 -14.34
C ARG A 168 -8.49 6.87 -14.51
N ILE A 169 -7.43 6.70 -13.73
CA ILE A 169 -6.66 5.43 -13.68
C ILE A 169 -7.50 4.35 -13.04
N ILE A 170 -8.06 4.61 -11.86
CA ILE A 170 -8.83 3.63 -11.07
C ILE A 170 -10.01 3.07 -11.88
N GLU A 171 -10.75 3.91 -12.60
CA GLU A 171 -11.88 3.49 -13.41
C GLU A 171 -11.52 2.50 -14.52
N LYS A 172 -10.29 2.57 -15.04
CA LYS A 172 -9.80 1.68 -16.10
C LYS A 172 -9.22 0.35 -15.58
N MET A 173 -9.05 0.23 -14.26
CA MET A 173 -8.51 -1.00 -13.65
C MET A 173 -9.56 -2.11 -13.57
N PRO A 174 -9.13 -3.38 -13.63
CA PRO A 174 -10.01 -4.51 -13.39
C PRO A 174 -10.49 -4.53 -11.93
N ARG A 175 -11.71 -5.05 -11.71
CA ARG A 175 -12.32 -5.25 -10.37
C ARG A 175 -11.96 -6.59 -9.74
N TYR A 176 -10.94 -7.24 -10.22
CA TYR A 176 -10.39 -8.50 -9.70
C TYR A 176 -8.87 -8.45 -9.76
N PHE A 177 -8.21 -9.18 -8.88
CA PHE A 177 -6.76 -9.32 -8.94
C PHE A 177 -6.36 -10.15 -10.15
N MET A 178 -5.36 -9.67 -10.89
CA MET A 178 -4.82 -10.39 -12.04
C MET A 178 -3.90 -11.53 -11.59
N LYS A 179 -3.67 -12.48 -12.48
CA LYS A 179 -2.75 -13.60 -12.21
C LYS A 179 -1.29 -13.17 -12.27
N ASP A 180 -0.97 -12.20 -13.11
CA ASP A 180 0.39 -11.71 -13.33
C ASP A 180 0.42 -10.18 -13.38
N TYR A 181 1.33 -9.58 -12.63
CA TYR A 181 1.62 -8.15 -12.59
C TYR A 181 3.05 -7.83 -13.06
N SER A 182 3.80 -8.83 -13.55
CA SER A 182 5.18 -8.62 -14.02
C SER A 182 5.26 -7.80 -15.30
N VAL A 183 4.16 -7.76 -16.06
CA VAL A 183 4.04 -7.02 -17.31
C VAL A 183 2.87 -6.04 -17.23
N LEU A 184 3.13 -4.78 -17.56
CA LEU A 184 2.08 -3.77 -17.66
C LEU A 184 1.32 -3.94 -18.99
N PRO A 185 0.00 -4.23 -18.95
CA PRO A 185 -0.79 -4.32 -20.18
C PRO A 185 -0.80 -2.98 -20.93
N LYS A 186 -0.58 -2.99 -22.25
CA LYS A 186 -0.50 -1.79 -23.10
C LYS A 186 -1.67 -0.82 -22.90
N ARG A 187 -2.90 -1.34 -22.69
CA ARG A 187 -4.07 -0.49 -22.43
C ARG A 187 -3.96 0.28 -21.11
N ILE A 188 -3.36 -0.33 -20.08
CA ILE A 188 -3.15 0.29 -18.76
C ILE A 188 -1.97 1.26 -18.83
N GLU A 189 -0.91 0.90 -19.53
CA GLU A 189 0.25 1.77 -19.78
C GLU A 189 -0.18 3.10 -20.40
N LYS A 190 -0.99 3.06 -21.47
CA LYS A 190 -1.54 4.28 -22.09
C LYS A 190 -2.33 5.16 -21.10
N VAL A 191 -3.06 4.56 -20.17
CA VAL A 191 -3.79 5.34 -19.16
C VAL A 191 -2.83 6.04 -18.21
N PHE A 192 -1.78 5.38 -17.74
CA PHE A 192 -0.75 6.02 -16.92
C PHE A 192 -0.07 7.18 -17.66
N GLU A 193 0.28 6.99 -18.95
CA GLU A 193 0.89 8.04 -19.78
C GLU A 193 -0.02 9.26 -19.93
N GLN A 194 -1.30 9.04 -20.21
CA GLN A 194 -2.30 10.10 -20.35
C GLN A 194 -2.49 10.91 -19.05
N GLU A 195 -2.28 10.29 -17.91
CA GLU A 195 -2.38 10.92 -16.59
C GLU A 195 -1.04 11.42 -16.06
N GLY A 196 0.04 11.36 -16.87
CA GLY A 196 1.36 11.88 -16.51
C GLY A 196 2.12 11.06 -15.47
N LEU A 197 1.81 9.76 -15.40
CA LEU A 197 2.49 8.77 -14.54
C LEU A 197 3.32 7.80 -15.35
#